data_956254af2d6284ac0030ed4fca7a1269
#
_entry.id   956254af2d6284ac0030ed4fca7a1269
#
_cell.length_a   1.000
_cell.length_b   1.000
_cell.length_c   1.000
_cell.angle_alpha   90.00
_cell.angle_beta   90.00
_cell.angle_gamma   90.00
#
_symmetry.space_group_name_H-M   'P 1'
#
loop_
_entity.id
_entity.type
_entity.pdbx_description
1 polymer ?
#
loop_
_entity_poly.entity_id
_entity_poly.type
_entity_poly.pdbx_seq_one_letter_code
_entity_poly.pdbx_strand_id
1 'polypeptide(L)'
;AELAFYSKGTTDIEFLFPFGWGELWGIADRTDYDLGRHQETSGQDLTYFDDEKNERYLPYVIEPSLGADRVVLAFLCAAYDEENIGTEEKPDMRTVLHFHPALAPVKIGVLPLSKKLNEGAEKVFAQLSHKYNCEFDDRGNIGKRYRRQDEIGTPFCVTYDFESENDGAVTVRDRDTMEQERIKIEDLDAYFAEKFNW
;
A
#
# COMPACT_ATOMS: atom_id res chain seq x y z
N ALA A 1 -4.32 -27.91 18.94
CA ALA A 1 -3.62 -28.40 17.75
C ALA A 1 -2.40 -29.19 18.23
N GLU A 2 -2.04 -30.28 17.55
CA GLU A 2 -0.84 -31.05 17.83
C GLU A 2 0.35 -30.28 17.21
N LEU A 3 1.37 -29.98 18.02
CA LEU A 3 2.57 -29.28 17.54
C LEU A 3 3.35 -30.18 16.59
N ALA A 4 3.98 -29.58 15.57
CA ALA A 4 4.93 -30.28 14.73
C ALA A 4 6.13 -30.78 15.57
N PHE A 5 6.70 -31.94 15.23
CA PHE A 5 7.75 -32.60 16.02
C PHE A 5 9.02 -31.76 16.19
N TYR A 6 9.24 -30.78 15.33
CA TYR A 6 10.36 -29.83 15.37
C TYR A 6 10.04 -28.55 16.14
N SER A 7 8.78 -28.35 16.57
CA SER A 7 8.32 -27.10 17.18
C SER A 7 8.06 -27.27 18.67
N LYS A 8 8.57 -26.34 19.47
CA LYS A 8 8.26 -26.20 20.90
C LYS A 8 7.00 -25.38 21.14
N GLY A 9 6.67 -24.49 20.24
CA GLY A 9 5.49 -23.63 20.29
C GLY A 9 5.21 -22.97 18.94
N THR A 10 3.93 -22.73 18.66
CA THR A 10 3.48 -22.01 17.46
C THR A 10 2.42 -20.99 17.84
N THR A 11 2.48 -19.82 17.24
CA THR A 11 1.46 -18.77 17.36
C THR A 11 1.04 -18.37 15.96
N ASP A 12 -0.27 -18.41 15.69
CA ASP A 12 -0.84 -17.97 14.43
C ASP A 12 -1.49 -16.60 14.61
N ILE A 13 -1.26 -15.71 13.66
CA ILE A 13 -2.00 -14.45 13.51
C ILE A 13 -3.04 -14.69 12.44
N GLU A 14 -4.30 -14.52 12.79
CA GLU A 14 -5.43 -14.72 11.89
C GLU A 14 -6.03 -13.37 11.47
N PHE A 15 -6.57 -13.33 10.26
CA PHE A 15 -7.32 -12.21 9.72
C PHE A 15 -8.76 -12.64 9.44
N LEU A 16 -9.73 -11.78 9.75
CA LEU A 16 -11.14 -12.01 9.42
C LEU A 16 -11.39 -11.62 7.96
N PHE A 17 -11.23 -12.60 7.07
CA PHE A 17 -11.57 -12.44 5.66
C PHE A 17 -13.10 -12.46 5.44
N PRO A 18 -13.63 -12.03 4.29
CA PRO A 18 -15.05 -12.12 3.98
C PRO A 18 -15.63 -13.55 4.06
N PHE A 19 -14.77 -14.57 3.92
CA PHE A 19 -15.12 -15.98 4.02
C PHE A 19 -14.87 -16.60 5.41
N GLY A 20 -14.49 -15.80 6.41
CA GLY A 20 -14.22 -16.23 7.78
C GLY A 20 -12.77 -16.07 8.23
N TRP A 21 -12.49 -16.48 9.46
CA TRP A 21 -11.13 -16.45 10.01
C TRP A 21 -10.18 -17.33 9.22
N GLY A 22 -9.00 -16.83 8.94
CA GLY A 22 -7.94 -17.56 8.25
C GLY A 22 -6.57 -17.10 8.67
N GLU A 23 -5.64 -18.04 8.71
CA GLU A 23 -4.25 -17.77 9.03
C GLU A 23 -3.63 -16.76 8.06
N LEU A 24 -3.03 -15.72 8.60
CA LEU A 24 -2.28 -14.71 7.87
C LEU A 24 -0.77 -14.91 8.04
N TRP A 25 -0.35 -15.25 9.26
CA TRP A 25 1.05 -15.34 9.63
C TRP A 25 1.25 -16.41 10.71
N GLY A 26 2.15 -17.34 10.50
CA GLY A 26 2.57 -18.32 11.50
C GLY A 26 3.93 -17.95 12.08
N ILE A 27 4.10 -18.12 13.40
CA ILE A 27 5.36 -17.89 14.10
C ILE A 27 5.66 -19.16 14.91
N ALA A 28 6.74 -19.86 14.57
CA ALA A 28 7.13 -21.13 15.21
C ALA A 28 8.48 -21.01 15.93
N ASP A 29 8.53 -21.52 17.17
CA ASP A 29 9.77 -21.83 17.85
C ASP A 29 10.22 -23.23 17.41
N ARG A 30 11.16 -23.29 16.46
CA ARG A 30 11.67 -24.52 15.85
C ARG A 30 12.83 -25.15 16.64
N THR A 31 13.15 -24.61 17.79
CA THR A 31 14.28 -25.05 18.63
C THR A 31 15.60 -25.00 17.86
N ASP A 32 16.53 -25.86 18.18
CA ASP A 32 17.80 -26.06 17.50
C ASP A 32 17.72 -27.11 16.36
N TYR A 33 16.51 -27.59 16.05
CA TYR A 33 16.30 -28.71 15.13
C TYR A 33 16.90 -28.46 13.74
N ASP A 34 16.59 -27.33 13.12
CA ASP A 34 17.05 -27.03 11.74
C ASP A 34 18.57 -26.87 11.68
N LEU A 35 19.13 -26.06 12.58
CA LEU A 35 20.59 -25.85 12.63
C LEU A 35 21.34 -27.12 12.99
N GLY A 36 20.80 -27.96 13.88
CA GLY A 36 21.35 -29.25 14.22
C GLY A 36 21.44 -30.17 13.00
N ARG A 37 20.37 -30.28 12.23
CA ARG A 37 20.32 -31.07 10.99
C ARG A 37 21.26 -30.54 9.91
N HIS A 38 21.32 -29.21 9.77
CA HIS A 38 22.23 -28.58 8.81
C HIS A 38 23.71 -28.81 9.20
N GLN A 39 24.03 -28.72 10.49
CA GLN A 39 25.37 -28.99 11.00
C GLN A 39 25.78 -30.45 10.76
N GLU A 40 24.92 -31.42 11.09
CA GLU A 40 25.15 -32.84 10.83
C GLU A 40 25.42 -33.12 9.34
N THR A 41 24.63 -32.54 8.44
CA THR A 41 24.69 -32.82 7.01
C THR A 41 25.85 -32.12 6.32
N SER A 42 26.13 -30.87 6.71
CA SER A 42 27.20 -30.07 6.05
C SER A 42 28.57 -30.25 6.66
N GLY A 43 28.65 -30.73 7.90
CA GLY A 43 29.87 -30.76 8.70
C GLY A 43 30.40 -29.38 9.10
N GLN A 44 29.60 -28.33 8.93
CA GLN A 44 29.97 -26.95 9.32
C GLN A 44 29.52 -26.67 10.76
N ASP A 45 30.34 -25.93 11.52
CA ASP A 45 29.99 -25.46 12.86
C ASP A 45 29.00 -24.28 12.74
N LEU A 46 27.74 -24.48 13.17
CA LEU A 46 26.66 -23.49 13.18
C LEU A 46 26.37 -23.00 14.60
N THR A 47 27.26 -23.23 15.55
CA THR A 47 27.13 -22.73 16.92
C THR A 47 27.37 -21.23 16.98
N TYR A 48 26.62 -20.57 17.87
CA TYR A 48 26.85 -19.19 18.28
C TYR A 48 27.72 -19.13 19.52
N PHE A 49 28.65 -18.20 19.58
CA PHE A 49 29.41 -17.93 20.79
C PHE A 49 28.84 -16.70 21.51
N ASP A 50 28.39 -16.92 22.73
CA ASP A 50 27.86 -15.86 23.61
C ASP A 50 29.01 -15.28 24.44
N ASP A 51 29.45 -14.08 24.11
CA ASP A 51 30.55 -13.39 24.78
C ASP A 51 30.23 -13.04 26.23
N GLU A 52 28.95 -12.81 26.56
CA GLU A 52 28.56 -12.46 27.93
C GLU A 52 28.62 -13.67 28.88
N LYS A 53 28.21 -14.83 28.36
CA LYS A 53 28.22 -16.09 29.12
C LYS A 53 29.48 -16.90 28.91
N ASN A 54 30.32 -16.52 27.96
CA ASN A 54 31.53 -17.24 27.55
C ASN A 54 31.25 -18.72 27.21
N GLU A 55 30.15 -18.97 26.48
CA GLU A 55 29.71 -20.31 26.10
C GLU A 55 29.35 -20.40 24.61
N ARG A 56 29.48 -21.62 24.06
CA ARG A 56 28.98 -21.94 22.71
C ARG A 56 27.73 -22.78 22.81
N TYR A 57 26.74 -22.45 22.02
CA TYR A 57 25.52 -23.24 21.90
C TYR A 57 24.94 -23.18 20.49
N LEU A 58 24.12 -24.14 20.14
CA LEU A 58 23.33 -24.13 18.90
C LEU A 58 22.05 -23.28 19.17
N PRO A 59 21.87 -22.14 18.51
CA PRO A 59 20.74 -21.26 18.82
C PRO A 59 19.40 -21.86 18.36
N TYR A 60 18.34 -21.45 19.01
CA TYR A 60 16.98 -21.72 18.56
C TYR A 60 16.62 -20.84 17.38
N VAL A 61 15.84 -21.40 16.46
CA VAL A 61 15.31 -20.70 15.31
C VAL A 61 13.87 -20.29 15.58
N ILE A 62 13.60 -19.00 15.51
CA ILE A 62 12.23 -18.48 15.50
C ILE A 62 11.89 -18.17 14.04
N GLU A 63 10.90 -18.88 13.51
CA GLU A 63 10.48 -18.78 12.11
C GLU A 63 9.16 -18.00 12.01
N PRO A 64 9.18 -16.71 11.63
CA PRO A 64 7.99 -16.05 11.13
C PRO A 64 7.79 -16.42 9.65
N SER A 65 6.58 -16.83 9.29
CA SER A 65 6.25 -17.26 7.93
C SER A 65 4.90 -16.70 7.50
N LEU A 66 4.84 -16.10 6.31
CA LEU A 66 3.60 -15.56 5.74
C LEU A 66 3.52 -15.81 4.23
N GLY A 67 2.29 -15.90 3.71
CA GLY A 67 2.03 -15.96 2.27
C GLY A 67 1.83 -14.55 1.70
N ALA A 68 2.70 -14.13 0.75
CA ALA A 68 2.62 -12.80 0.15
C ALA A 68 1.24 -12.49 -0.46
N ASP A 69 0.68 -13.45 -1.23
CA ASP A 69 -0.63 -13.29 -1.87
C ASP A 69 -1.76 -13.17 -0.84
N ARG A 70 -1.65 -13.89 0.29
CA ARG A 70 -2.63 -13.81 1.37
C ARG A 70 -2.57 -12.47 2.09
N VAL A 71 -1.38 -11.90 2.27
CA VAL A 71 -1.18 -10.55 2.80
C VAL A 71 -1.78 -9.49 1.87
N VAL A 72 -1.54 -9.60 0.55
CA VAL A 72 -2.17 -8.72 -0.44
C VAL A 72 -3.69 -8.79 -0.36
N LEU A 73 -4.27 -10.00 -0.26
CA LEU A 73 -5.71 -10.17 -0.10
C LEU A 73 -6.23 -9.52 1.18
N ALA A 74 -5.51 -9.66 2.31
CA ALA A 74 -5.88 -9.01 3.56
C ALA A 74 -5.90 -7.49 3.46
N PHE A 75 -4.88 -6.89 2.81
CA PHE A 75 -4.86 -5.44 2.57
C PHE A 75 -5.99 -4.98 1.66
N LEU A 76 -6.31 -5.73 0.60
CA LEU A 76 -7.46 -5.44 -0.26
C LEU A 76 -8.77 -5.48 0.52
N CYS A 77 -8.99 -6.53 1.32
CA CYS A 77 -10.19 -6.67 2.14
C CYS A 77 -10.30 -5.56 3.21
N ALA A 78 -9.18 -5.17 3.81
CA ALA A 78 -9.16 -4.11 4.82
C ALA A 78 -9.37 -2.70 4.24
N ALA A 79 -8.95 -2.50 2.98
CA ALA A 79 -9.04 -1.19 2.31
C ALA A 79 -10.38 -0.97 1.58
N TYR A 80 -11.11 -2.05 1.25
CA TYR A 80 -12.35 -1.96 0.47
C TYR A 80 -13.49 -1.34 1.28
N ASP A 81 -14.14 -0.35 0.69
CA ASP A 81 -15.36 0.25 1.22
C ASP A 81 -16.33 0.69 0.11
N GLU A 82 -17.61 0.77 0.46
CA GLU A 82 -18.70 1.30 -0.37
C GLU A 82 -19.39 2.43 0.38
N GLU A 83 -19.12 3.66 -0.02
CA GLU A 83 -19.61 4.87 0.63
C GLU A 83 -20.76 5.50 -0.13
N ASN A 84 -21.80 5.93 0.59
CA ASN A 84 -22.82 6.79 0.00
C ASN A 84 -22.40 8.26 0.18
N ILE A 85 -21.93 8.88 -0.89
CA ILE A 85 -21.56 10.31 -0.93
C ILE A 85 -22.70 11.23 -1.42
N GLY A 86 -23.86 10.64 -1.71
CA GLY A 86 -25.10 11.35 -2.03
C GLY A 86 -25.94 11.64 -0.78
N THR A 87 -27.21 11.85 -1.01
CA THR A 87 -28.21 12.01 0.07
C THR A 87 -29.02 10.73 0.25
N GLU A 88 -29.77 10.61 1.36
CA GLU A 88 -30.69 9.48 1.55
C GLU A 88 -31.74 9.35 0.43
N GLU A 89 -32.21 10.50 -0.08
CA GLU A 89 -33.21 10.55 -1.16
C GLU A 89 -32.61 10.25 -2.55
N LYS A 90 -31.33 10.57 -2.71
CA LYS A 90 -30.58 10.35 -3.96
C LYS A 90 -29.19 9.79 -3.64
N PRO A 91 -29.10 8.49 -3.38
CA PRO A 91 -27.81 7.88 -3.08
C PRO A 91 -26.86 7.92 -4.29
N ASP A 92 -25.61 8.19 -4.02
CA ASP A 92 -24.49 8.11 -4.98
C ASP A 92 -23.38 7.27 -4.37
N MET A 93 -23.39 5.98 -4.71
CA MET A 93 -22.45 5.01 -4.15
C MET A 93 -21.06 5.16 -4.77
N ARG A 94 -20.06 5.25 -3.92
CA ARG A 94 -18.64 5.28 -4.26
C ARG A 94 -17.97 4.00 -3.76
N THR A 95 -17.40 3.21 -4.67
CA THR A 95 -16.48 2.15 -4.30
C THR A 95 -15.08 2.75 -4.16
N VAL A 96 -14.40 2.44 -3.08
CA VAL A 96 -13.07 2.99 -2.77
C VAL A 96 -12.18 1.95 -2.11
N LEU A 97 -10.89 2.00 -2.40
CA LEU A 97 -9.86 1.27 -1.67
C LEU A 97 -9.04 2.27 -0.82
N HIS A 98 -9.27 2.26 0.49
CA HIS A 98 -8.58 3.12 1.46
C HIS A 98 -7.16 2.59 1.78
N PHE A 99 -6.35 2.33 0.76
CA PHE A 99 -4.97 1.95 0.99
C PHE A 99 -4.20 3.04 1.72
N HIS A 100 -3.37 2.63 2.67
CA HIS A 100 -2.30 3.51 3.13
C HIS A 100 -1.48 3.98 1.91
N PRO A 101 -1.14 5.28 1.79
CA PRO A 101 -0.47 5.82 0.60
C PRO A 101 0.81 5.06 0.21
N ALA A 102 1.54 4.49 1.19
CA ALA A 102 2.70 3.63 0.92
C ALA A 102 2.34 2.36 0.13
N LEU A 103 1.14 1.80 0.31
CA LEU A 103 0.70 0.55 -0.31
C LEU A 103 -0.08 0.77 -1.61
N ALA A 104 -0.60 1.97 -1.86
CA ALA A 104 -1.34 2.28 -3.07
C ALA A 104 -0.49 2.01 -4.32
N PRO A 105 -0.96 1.23 -5.32
CA PRO A 105 -0.19 0.93 -6.52
C PRO A 105 0.12 2.18 -7.34
N VAL A 106 -0.87 3.05 -7.51
CA VAL A 106 -0.74 4.37 -8.13
C VAL A 106 -0.77 5.42 -7.03
N LYS A 107 0.20 6.33 -7.01
CA LYS A 107 0.33 7.37 -5.99
C LYS A 107 -0.47 8.62 -6.35
N ILE A 108 -0.46 8.99 -7.60
CA ILE A 108 -1.06 10.22 -8.10
C ILE A 108 -1.76 9.96 -9.44
N GLY A 109 -3.04 10.29 -9.51
CA GLY A 109 -3.78 10.35 -10.78
C GLY A 109 -3.74 11.76 -11.36
N VAL A 110 -3.23 11.95 -12.58
CA VAL A 110 -3.23 13.24 -13.27
C VAL A 110 -4.39 13.30 -14.27
N LEU A 111 -5.31 14.21 -14.03
CA LEU A 111 -6.62 14.26 -14.67
C LEU A 111 -6.84 15.64 -15.31
N PRO A 112 -6.70 15.81 -16.64
CA PRO A 112 -7.09 17.06 -17.29
C PRO A 112 -8.60 17.27 -17.15
N LEU A 113 -9.08 18.47 -16.84
CA LEU A 113 -10.52 18.75 -16.75
C LEU A 113 -11.22 18.56 -18.11
N SER A 114 -10.51 18.83 -19.19
CA SER A 114 -10.96 18.67 -20.58
C SER A 114 -9.80 18.17 -21.44
N LYS A 115 -10.10 17.43 -22.52
CA LYS A 115 -9.08 17.00 -23.48
C LYS A 115 -8.29 18.14 -24.12
N LYS A 116 -8.85 19.36 -24.14
CA LYS A 116 -8.14 20.55 -24.63
C LYS A 116 -6.94 20.94 -23.75
N LEU A 117 -6.92 20.45 -22.53
CA LEU A 117 -5.91 20.73 -21.52
C LEU A 117 -4.86 19.61 -21.39
N ASN A 118 -4.93 18.59 -22.25
CA ASN A 118 -4.03 17.44 -22.18
C ASN A 118 -2.56 17.86 -22.20
N GLU A 119 -2.16 18.79 -23.08
CA GLU A 119 -0.75 19.23 -23.18
C GLU A 119 -0.20 19.77 -21.84
N GLY A 120 -0.97 20.60 -21.14
CA GLY A 120 -0.59 21.11 -19.83
C GLY A 120 -0.55 20.01 -18.76
N ALA A 121 -1.58 19.15 -18.74
CA ALA A 121 -1.65 18.03 -17.81
C ALA A 121 -0.54 16.98 -18.04
N GLU A 122 -0.15 16.72 -19.29
CA GLU A 122 0.96 15.82 -19.63
C GLU A 122 2.31 16.33 -19.10
N LYS A 123 2.51 17.66 -19.09
CA LYS A 123 3.72 18.27 -18.50
C LYS A 123 3.77 18.01 -16.99
N VAL A 124 2.64 18.17 -16.28
CA VAL A 124 2.52 17.88 -14.86
C VAL A 124 2.71 16.37 -14.59
N PHE A 125 2.10 15.53 -15.41
CA PHE A 125 2.29 14.07 -15.35
C PHE A 125 3.76 13.68 -15.53
N ALA A 126 4.43 14.23 -16.53
CA ALA A 126 5.86 13.96 -16.76
C ALA A 126 6.71 14.37 -15.56
N GLN A 127 6.47 15.55 -14.96
CA GLN A 127 7.17 16.03 -13.76
C GLN A 127 7.01 15.04 -12.60
N LEU A 128 5.78 14.66 -12.26
CA LEU A 128 5.49 13.82 -11.10
C LEU A 128 5.95 12.37 -11.29
N SER A 129 5.87 11.85 -12.53
CA SER A 129 6.25 10.47 -12.87
C SER A 129 7.74 10.17 -12.68
N HIS A 130 8.59 11.18 -12.56
CA HIS A 130 10.01 10.97 -12.22
C HIS A 130 10.22 10.44 -10.80
N LYS A 131 9.27 10.69 -9.89
CA LYS A 131 9.40 10.36 -8.47
C LYS A 131 8.35 9.38 -7.99
N TYR A 132 7.16 9.39 -8.60
CA TYR A 132 6.00 8.65 -8.13
C TYR A 132 5.42 7.78 -9.24
N ASN A 133 4.79 6.66 -8.87
CA ASN A 133 3.99 5.91 -9.83
C ASN A 133 2.68 6.67 -10.08
N CYS A 134 2.55 7.27 -11.26
CA CYS A 134 1.43 8.11 -11.66
C CYS A 134 0.60 7.43 -12.76
N GLU A 135 -0.68 7.74 -12.81
CA GLU A 135 -1.57 7.40 -13.92
C GLU A 135 -2.15 8.68 -14.55
N PHE A 136 -2.20 8.71 -15.88
CA PHE A 136 -2.84 9.78 -16.64
C PHE A 136 -4.17 9.28 -17.21
N ASP A 137 -5.28 9.99 -16.92
CA ASP A 137 -6.60 9.59 -17.43
C ASP A 137 -7.39 10.79 -17.96
N ASP A 138 -7.65 10.78 -19.29
CA ASP A 138 -8.46 11.77 -19.99
C ASP A 138 -9.81 11.22 -20.48
N ARG A 139 -10.19 9.98 -20.09
CA ARG A 139 -11.38 9.28 -20.59
C ARG A 139 -12.65 9.68 -19.85
N GLY A 140 -13.68 10.01 -20.59
CA GLY A 140 -15.00 10.39 -20.03
C GLY A 140 -14.97 11.75 -19.33
N ASN A 141 -15.88 11.98 -18.40
CA ASN A 141 -15.93 13.19 -17.59
C ASN A 141 -15.08 13.08 -16.33
N ILE A 142 -14.78 14.22 -15.69
CA ILE A 142 -13.89 14.31 -14.53
C ILE A 142 -14.41 13.48 -13.35
N GLY A 143 -15.72 13.43 -13.10
CA GLY A 143 -16.30 12.65 -12.01
C GLY A 143 -16.03 11.15 -12.18
N LYS A 144 -16.12 10.62 -13.42
CA LYS A 144 -15.79 9.22 -13.71
C LYS A 144 -14.29 8.92 -13.58
N ARG A 145 -13.43 9.91 -13.84
CA ARG A 145 -11.98 9.78 -13.64
C ARG A 145 -11.64 9.66 -12.17
N TYR A 146 -12.22 10.51 -11.32
CA TYR A 146 -12.06 10.38 -9.86
C TYR A 146 -12.54 9.02 -9.36
N ARG A 147 -13.70 8.52 -9.82
CA ARG A 147 -14.23 7.21 -9.41
C ARG A 147 -13.26 6.08 -9.73
N ARG A 148 -12.67 6.06 -10.92
CA ARG A 148 -11.66 5.04 -11.27
C ARG A 148 -10.42 5.09 -10.40
N GLN A 149 -9.98 6.29 -10.01
CA GLN A 149 -8.85 6.45 -9.10
C GLN A 149 -9.21 6.03 -7.66
N ASP A 150 -10.43 6.35 -7.20
CA ASP A 150 -10.95 5.90 -5.92
C ASP A 150 -11.02 4.35 -5.86
N GLU A 151 -11.53 3.71 -6.94
CA GLU A 151 -11.65 2.25 -7.07
C GLU A 151 -10.32 1.50 -6.99
N ILE A 152 -9.24 2.07 -7.50
CA ILE A 152 -7.90 1.47 -7.43
C ILE A 152 -7.08 1.95 -6.22
N GLY A 153 -7.64 2.85 -5.41
CA GLY A 153 -7.06 3.31 -4.16
C GLY A 153 -5.96 4.36 -4.32
N THR A 154 -5.95 5.13 -5.40
CA THR A 154 -5.02 6.25 -5.62
C THR A 154 -5.25 7.33 -4.57
N PRO A 155 -4.26 7.68 -3.70
CA PRO A 155 -4.48 8.60 -2.59
C PRO A 155 -4.70 10.05 -3.02
N PHE A 156 -4.11 10.48 -4.12
CA PHE A 156 -4.22 11.86 -4.60
C PHE A 156 -4.52 11.94 -6.09
N CYS A 157 -5.42 12.86 -6.45
CA CYS A 157 -5.68 13.21 -7.85
C CYS A 157 -5.33 14.67 -8.10
N VAL A 158 -4.54 14.92 -9.14
CA VAL A 158 -4.14 16.24 -9.61
C VAL A 158 -4.97 16.59 -10.83
N THR A 159 -5.80 17.62 -10.74
CA THR A 159 -6.62 18.09 -11.85
C THR A 159 -6.03 19.36 -12.45
N TYR A 160 -5.70 19.30 -13.74
CA TYR A 160 -5.31 20.45 -14.55
C TYR A 160 -6.58 21.03 -15.20
N ASP A 161 -6.91 22.27 -14.88
CA ASP A 161 -8.11 22.96 -15.32
C ASP A 161 -7.79 24.21 -16.15
N PHE A 162 -8.81 24.96 -16.59
CA PHE A 162 -8.63 26.15 -17.40
C PHE A 162 -7.93 27.30 -16.67
N GLU A 163 -8.08 27.39 -15.35
CA GLU A 163 -7.38 28.39 -14.55
C GLU A 163 -5.88 28.04 -14.40
N SER A 164 -5.53 26.74 -14.54
CA SER A 164 -4.14 26.30 -14.47
C SER A 164 -3.24 26.97 -15.53
N GLU A 165 -3.80 27.33 -16.68
CA GLU A 165 -3.08 28.05 -17.75
C GLU A 165 -2.79 29.52 -17.35
N ASN A 166 -3.58 30.09 -16.44
CA ASN A 166 -3.46 31.47 -16.02
C ASN A 166 -2.63 31.63 -14.73
N ASP A 167 -2.90 30.77 -13.75
CA ASP A 167 -2.32 30.88 -12.40
C ASP A 167 -1.12 29.94 -12.14
N GLY A 168 -0.85 29.01 -13.06
CA GLY A 168 0.21 28.02 -12.90
C GLY A 168 0.00 27.07 -11.73
N ALA A 169 -1.26 26.83 -11.36
CA ALA A 169 -1.62 25.94 -10.25
C ALA A 169 -2.58 24.83 -10.73
N VAL A 170 -2.68 23.78 -9.94
CA VAL A 170 -3.57 22.65 -10.16
C VAL A 170 -4.40 22.38 -8.91
N THR A 171 -5.50 21.68 -9.06
CA THR A 171 -6.29 21.22 -7.93
C THR A 171 -5.83 19.82 -7.52
N VAL A 172 -5.42 19.66 -6.27
CA VAL A 172 -5.08 18.36 -5.66
C VAL A 172 -6.26 17.92 -4.80
N ARG A 173 -6.81 16.73 -5.09
CA ARG A 173 -7.90 16.12 -4.32
C ARG A 173 -7.35 14.94 -3.51
N ASP A 174 -7.64 14.93 -2.23
CA ASP A 174 -7.42 13.80 -1.34
C ASP A 174 -8.55 12.77 -1.54
N ARG A 175 -8.20 11.48 -1.63
CA ARG A 175 -9.14 10.36 -1.82
C ARG A 175 -10.08 10.20 -0.63
N ASP A 176 -9.53 10.26 0.58
CA ASP A 176 -10.26 9.87 1.80
C ASP A 176 -11.20 10.98 2.27
N THR A 177 -10.73 12.22 2.27
CA THR A 177 -11.54 13.38 2.69
C THR A 177 -12.35 13.98 1.55
N MET A 178 -11.97 13.73 0.29
CA MET A 178 -12.46 14.39 -0.93
C MET A 178 -12.22 15.91 -0.95
N GLU A 179 -11.49 16.43 0.02
CA GLU A 179 -11.09 17.84 0.03
C GLU A 179 -10.17 18.16 -1.14
N GLN A 180 -10.25 19.41 -1.60
CA GLN A 180 -9.50 19.90 -2.74
C GLN A 180 -8.70 21.14 -2.35
N GLU A 181 -7.42 21.15 -2.68
CA GLU A 181 -6.52 22.27 -2.44
C GLU A 181 -5.95 22.77 -3.78
N ARG A 182 -5.74 24.10 -3.87
CA ARG A 182 -5.09 24.71 -5.02
C ARG A 182 -3.60 24.85 -4.76
N ILE A 183 -2.77 24.12 -5.53
CA ILE A 183 -1.31 24.06 -5.35
C ILE A 183 -0.62 24.52 -6.61
N LYS A 184 0.42 25.34 -6.48
CA LYS A 184 1.26 25.75 -7.61
C LYS A 184 2.01 24.55 -8.19
N ILE A 185 2.12 24.50 -9.52
CA ILE A 185 2.81 23.39 -10.20
C ILE A 185 4.26 23.30 -9.75
N GLU A 186 4.92 24.45 -9.50
CA GLU A 186 6.29 24.51 -9.00
C GLU A 186 6.46 23.94 -7.58
N ASP A 187 5.39 23.95 -6.77
CA ASP A 187 5.40 23.49 -5.38
C ASP A 187 4.99 22.00 -5.23
N LEU A 188 4.51 21.35 -6.29
CA LEU A 188 4.00 19.97 -6.24
C LEU A 188 5.03 18.97 -5.71
N ASP A 189 6.28 19.14 -6.07
CA ASP A 189 7.36 18.25 -5.63
C ASP A 189 7.57 18.31 -4.12
N ALA A 190 7.50 19.50 -3.53
CA ALA A 190 7.61 19.70 -2.09
C ALA A 190 6.34 19.21 -1.37
N TYR A 191 5.17 19.52 -1.91
CA TYR A 191 3.89 19.10 -1.39
C TYR A 191 3.79 17.58 -1.29
N PHE A 192 4.10 16.85 -2.37
CA PHE A 192 4.04 15.40 -2.35
C PHE A 192 5.17 14.74 -1.57
N ALA A 193 6.35 15.40 -1.47
CA ALA A 193 7.40 14.90 -0.60
C ALA A 193 6.98 14.91 0.88
N GLU A 194 6.17 15.87 1.31
CA GLU A 194 5.58 15.90 2.65
C GLU A 194 4.48 14.83 2.81
N LYS A 195 3.56 14.74 1.85
CA LYS A 195 2.44 13.76 1.89
C LYS A 195 2.89 12.30 1.84
N PHE A 196 4.03 11.99 1.23
CA PHE A 196 4.61 10.66 1.09
C PHE A 196 5.82 10.42 2.01
N ASN A 197 6.01 11.23 3.04
CA ASN A 197 7.06 11.05 4.03
C ASN A 197 6.56 10.16 5.17
N TRP A 198 6.82 8.85 5.09
CA TRP A 198 6.53 7.84 6.10
C TRP A 198 7.77 7.02 6.45
#